data_538be257c43be58e44be2500a2894ae2
#
_entry.id   538be257c43be58e44be2500a2894ae2
#
_cell.length_a   1.000
_cell.length_b   1.000
_cell.length_c   1.000
_cell.angle_alpha   90.00
_cell.angle_beta   90.00
_cell.angle_gamma   90.00
#
_symmetry.space_group_name_H-M   'P 1'
#
loop_
_entity.id
_entity.type
_entity.pdbx_description
1 polymer ?
#
loop_
_entity_poly.entity_id
_entity_poly.type
_entity_poly.pdbx_seq_one_letter_code
_entity_poly.pdbx_strand_id
1 'polypeptide(L)'
;MKILIKGFKNAVTELKLFYLASFVVALLVIIPISNFLLEGFRYILSGNFSLGIAGGKEVLGTLKVLLLTSFFGGGLGTLNGWLLSNCDFKYRKVLRILQLIPLAAPAYLITAVLQDLGSIYGYQVTGLWWGVLILSVSTYPYVFILANESFNKFGVNQINAS
;
A
#
# COMPACT_ATOMS: atom_id res chain seq x y z
N MET A 1 -31.14 29.28 -30.41
CA MET A 1 -29.98 30.09 -29.97
C MET A 1 -29.88 30.23 -28.46
N LYS A 2 -30.94 30.57 -27.69
CA LYS A 2 -30.91 30.69 -26.20
C LYS A 2 -30.56 29.40 -25.44
N ILE A 3 -30.96 28.22 -25.91
CA ILE A 3 -30.70 26.91 -25.26
C ILE A 3 -29.23 26.55 -25.35
N LEU A 4 -28.57 26.79 -26.48
CA LEU A 4 -27.14 26.54 -26.67
C LEU A 4 -26.27 27.42 -25.77
N ILE A 5 -26.64 28.70 -25.59
CA ILE A 5 -25.93 29.63 -24.74
C ILE A 5 -26.07 29.25 -23.26
N LYS A 6 -27.23 28.73 -22.83
CA LYS A 6 -27.46 28.27 -21.46
C LYS A 6 -26.67 26.99 -21.16
N GLY A 7 -26.59 26.04 -22.13
CA GLY A 7 -25.77 24.85 -21.99
C GLY A 7 -24.26 25.14 -21.87
N PHE A 8 -23.77 26.08 -22.69
CA PHE A 8 -22.37 26.51 -22.64
C PHE A 8 -22.02 27.21 -21.33
N LYS A 9 -22.91 28.08 -20.82
CA LYS A 9 -22.72 28.74 -19.52
C LYS A 9 -22.67 27.75 -18.36
N ASN A 10 -23.53 26.73 -18.35
CA ASN A 10 -23.52 25.68 -17.34
C ASN A 10 -22.23 24.84 -17.41
N ALA A 11 -21.80 24.46 -18.60
CA ALA A 11 -20.53 23.70 -18.78
C ALA A 11 -19.30 24.48 -18.27
N VAL A 12 -19.25 25.80 -18.53
CA VAL A 12 -18.17 26.65 -18.02
C VAL A 12 -18.23 26.81 -16.50
N THR A 13 -19.43 26.84 -15.91
CA THR A 13 -19.59 26.93 -14.46
C THR A 13 -19.16 25.62 -13.78
N GLU A 14 -19.55 24.47 -14.32
CA GLU A 14 -19.11 23.12 -13.85
C GLU A 14 -17.59 22.98 -13.93
N LEU A 15 -16.99 23.45 -15.02
CA LEU A 15 -15.54 23.43 -15.19
C LEU A 15 -14.83 24.28 -14.14
N LYS A 16 -15.32 25.48 -13.86
CA LYS A 16 -14.78 26.38 -12.81
C LYS A 16 -14.90 25.74 -11.41
N LEU A 17 -16.04 25.12 -11.13
CA LEU A 17 -16.27 24.42 -9.85
C LEU A 17 -15.31 23.25 -9.66
N PHE A 18 -15.05 22.51 -10.73
CA PHE A 18 -14.08 21.42 -10.74
C PHE A 18 -12.65 21.91 -10.47
N TYR A 19 -12.22 22.99 -11.13
CA TYR A 19 -10.91 23.59 -10.86
C TYR A 19 -10.80 24.13 -9.43
N LEU A 20 -11.85 24.76 -8.92
CA LEU A 20 -11.88 25.25 -7.54
C LEU A 20 -11.77 24.10 -6.54
N ALA A 21 -12.53 23.03 -6.74
CA ALA A 21 -12.46 21.84 -5.90
C ALA A 21 -11.07 21.18 -5.93
N SER A 22 -10.49 21.05 -7.13
CA SER A 22 -9.13 20.50 -7.28
C SER A 22 -8.08 21.39 -6.60
N PHE A 23 -8.23 22.70 -6.68
CA PHE A 23 -7.35 23.65 -6.01
C PHE A 23 -7.44 23.57 -4.49
N VAL A 24 -8.65 23.44 -3.93
CA VAL A 24 -8.86 23.26 -2.49
C VAL A 24 -8.23 21.96 -2.01
N VAL A 25 -8.42 20.85 -2.74
CA VAL A 25 -7.81 19.56 -2.41
C VAL A 25 -6.28 19.66 -2.48
N ALA A 26 -5.74 20.32 -3.50
CA ALA A 26 -4.30 20.54 -3.62
C ALA A 26 -3.73 21.34 -2.43
N LEU A 27 -4.41 22.40 -2.02
CA LEU A 27 -4.03 23.21 -0.84
C LEU A 27 -4.07 22.37 0.45
N LEU A 28 -5.12 21.55 0.65
CA LEU A 28 -5.26 20.66 1.80
C LEU A 28 -4.11 19.67 1.93
N VAL A 29 -3.53 19.24 0.80
CA VAL A 29 -2.39 18.32 0.77
C VAL A 29 -1.06 19.07 0.90
N ILE A 30 -0.91 20.20 0.20
CA ILE A 30 0.35 20.96 0.15
C ILE A 30 0.66 21.62 1.51
N ILE A 31 -0.35 22.17 2.21
CA ILE A 31 -0.14 22.85 3.49
C ILE A 31 0.54 21.98 4.54
N PRO A 32 0.06 20.76 4.88
CA PRO A 32 0.74 19.90 5.86
C PRO A 32 2.11 19.44 5.38
N ILE A 33 2.27 19.16 4.09
CA ILE A 33 3.56 18.76 3.53
C ILE A 33 4.58 19.90 3.62
N SER A 34 4.19 21.12 3.28
CA SER A 34 5.09 22.29 3.35
C SER A 34 5.50 22.60 4.77
N ASN A 35 4.59 22.52 5.75
CA ASN A 35 4.93 22.66 7.16
C ASN A 35 5.94 21.62 7.63
N PHE A 36 5.72 20.34 7.25
CA PHE A 36 6.66 19.27 7.59
C PHE A 36 8.05 19.49 6.99
N LEU A 37 8.12 19.91 5.73
CA LEU A 37 9.38 20.22 5.06
C LEU A 37 10.08 21.44 5.68
N LEU A 38 9.32 22.50 6.01
CA LEU A 38 9.88 23.70 6.65
C LEU A 38 10.43 23.41 8.05
N GLU A 39 9.71 22.63 8.85
CA GLU A 39 10.17 22.20 10.17
C GLU A 39 11.45 21.35 10.05
N GLY A 40 11.47 20.37 9.12
CA GLY A 40 12.66 19.57 8.84
C GLY A 40 13.86 20.43 8.40
N PHE A 41 13.62 21.40 7.53
CA PHE A 41 14.65 22.32 7.07
C PHE A 41 15.17 23.25 8.19
N ARG A 42 14.28 23.79 9.01
CA ARG A 42 14.65 24.57 10.20
C ARG A 42 15.48 23.75 11.18
N TYR A 43 15.11 22.49 11.39
CA TYR A 43 15.84 21.57 12.27
C TYR A 43 17.27 21.31 11.76
N ILE A 44 17.44 21.13 10.45
CA ILE A 44 18.76 20.98 9.81
C ILE A 44 19.59 22.26 9.97
N LEU A 45 19.00 23.43 9.72
CA LEU A 45 19.69 24.73 9.79
C LEU A 45 20.06 25.15 11.22
N SER A 46 19.32 24.70 12.23
CA SER A 46 19.61 25.02 13.63
C SER A 46 20.86 24.35 14.17
N GLY A 47 21.56 23.54 13.39
CA GLY A 47 22.77 22.82 13.77
C GLY A 47 22.53 21.72 14.81
N ASN A 48 21.31 21.56 15.31
CA ASN A 48 20.90 20.52 16.25
C ASN A 48 20.67 19.16 15.55
N PHE A 49 21.17 19.01 14.33
CA PHE A 49 21.17 17.74 13.63
C PHE A 49 22.13 16.77 14.31
N SER A 50 21.79 16.39 15.52
CA SER A 50 22.30 15.16 16.09
C SER A 50 21.45 14.04 15.47
N LEU A 51 22.02 13.28 14.53
CA LEU A 51 21.66 11.89 14.37
C LEU A 51 21.96 11.21 15.71
N GLY A 52 21.22 11.64 16.72
CA GLY A 52 21.37 11.10 18.06
C GLY A 52 21.14 9.60 17.98
N ILE A 53 21.83 8.88 18.85
CA ILE A 53 21.77 7.42 19.00
C ILE A 53 20.30 6.89 18.99
N ALA A 54 19.33 7.71 19.42
CA ALA A 54 17.90 7.44 19.36
C ALA A 54 17.36 7.38 17.91
N GLY A 55 17.64 8.38 17.06
CA GLY A 55 17.17 8.40 15.66
C GLY A 55 17.78 7.28 14.81
N GLY A 56 19.01 6.87 15.08
CA GLY A 56 19.65 5.73 14.42
C GLY A 56 18.97 4.40 14.75
N LYS A 57 18.51 4.19 15.97
CA LYS A 57 17.76 2.98 16.36
C LYS A 57 16.39 2.90 15.71
N GLU A 58 15.69 4.02 15.59
CA GLU A 58 14.38 4.10 14.95
C GLU A 58 14.48 3.86 13.43
N VAL A 59 15.46 4.46 12.77
CA VAL A 59 15.73 4.23 11.34
C VAL A 59 16.10 2.77 11.08
N LEU A 60 16.98 2.18 11.90
CA LEU A 60 17.34 0.77 11.79
C LEU A 60 16.14 -0.15 12.06
N GLY A 61 15.29 0.21 13.01
CA GLY A 61 14.04 -0.50 13.28
C GLY A 61 13.12 -0.51 12.05
N THR A 62 12.91 0.66 11.46
CA THR A 62 12.09 0.82 10.25
C THR A 62 12.68 0.05 9.06
N LEU A 63 14.00 0.12 8.86
CA LEU A 63 14.68 -0.64 7.80
C LEU A 63 14.52 -2.16 7.98
N LYS A 64 14.64 -2.66 9.21
CA LYS A 64 14.42 -4.08 9.51
C LYS A 64 12.99 -4.51 9.17
N VAL A 65 12.00 -3.75 9.61
CA VAL A 65 10.59 -4.03 9.28
C VAL A 65 10.38 -4.03 7.77
N LEU A 66 10.89 -3.01 7.07
CA LEU A 66 10.75 -2.87 5.62
C LEU A 66 11.38 -4.05 4.87
N LEU A 67 12.61 -4.40 5.19
CA LEU A 67 13.32 -5.51 4.54
C LEU A 67 12.64 -6.86 4.81
N LEU A 68 12.26 -7.12 6.06
CA LEU A 68 11.60 -8.38 6.42
C LEU A 68 10.21 -8.48 5.80
N THR A 69 9.42 -7.40 5.83
CA THR A 69 8.09 -7.36 5.18
C THR A 69 8.20 -7.55 3.68
N SER A 70 9.18 -6.90 3.03
CA SER A 70 9.44 -7.08 1.59
C SER A 70 9.84 -8.51 1.26
N PHE A 71 10.67 -9.12 2.07
CA PHE A 71 11.11 -10.50 1.89
C PHE A 71 9.94 -11.49 2.05
N PHE A 72 9.20 -11.42 3.14
CA PHE A 72 8.09 -12.34 3.40
C PHE A 72 6.88 -12.05 2.51
N GLY A 73 6.43 -10.80 2.43
CA GLY A 73 5.30 -10.40 1.59
C GLY A 73 5.60 -10.56 0.10
N GLY A 74 6.79 -10.16 -0.34
CA GLY A 74 7.27 -10.34 -1.70
C GLY A 74 7.46 -11.80 -2.07
N GLY A 75 8.09 -12.59 -1.21
CA GLY A 75 8.29 -14.02 -1.39
C GLY A 75 6.98 -14.79 -1.48
N LEU A 76 6.07 -14.60 -0.52
CA LEU A 76 4.74 -15.23 -0.53
C LEU A 76 3.93 -14.83 -1.75
N GLY A 77 3.91 -13.54 -2.11
CA GLY A 77 3.18 -13.05 -3.26
C GLY A 77 3.69 -13.61 -4.59
N THR A 78 5.00 -13.62 -4.79
CA THR A 78 5.62 -14.17 -6.02
C THR A 78 5.48 -15.68 -6.12
N LEU A 79 5.69 -16.42 -5.05
CA LEU A 79 5.52 -17.89 -5.03
C LEU A 79 4.07 -18.28 -5.34
N ASN A 80 3.10 -17.64 -4.70
CA ASN A 80 1.69 -17.89 -4.97
C ASN A 80 1.28 -17.46 -6.39
N GLY A 81 1.80 -16.33 -6.88
CA GLY A 81 1.61 -15.87 -8.24
C GLY A 81 2.14 -16.85 -9.29
N TRP A 82 3.35 -17.36 -9.08
CA TRP A 82 3.96 -18.38 -9.92
C TRP A 82 3.17 -19.70 -9.89
N LEU A 83 2.80 -20.17 -8.70
CA LEU A 83 2.04 -21.41 -8.52
C LEU A 83 0.70 -21.35 -9.26
N LEU A 84 -0.05 -20.26 -9.09
CA LEU A 84 -1.35 -20.10 -9.71
C LEU A 84 -1.28 -19.79 -11.21
N SER A 85 -0.14 -19.38 -11.74
CA SER A 85 0.04 -19.17 -13.17
C SER A 85 0.44 -20.45 -13.91
N ASN A 86 1.32 -21.25 -13.31
CA ASN A 86 1.97 -22.38 -13.99
C ASN A 86 1.41 -23.75 -13.62
N CYS A 87 0.65 -23.87 -12.51
CA CYS A 87 0.12 -25.15 -12.06
C CYS A 87 -1.40 -25.20 -12.23
N ASP A 88 -1.89 -26.28 -12.85
CA ASP A 88 -3.31 -26.59 -12.94
C ASP A 88 -3.71 -27.59 -11.87
N PHE A 89 -4.58 -27.17 -10.94
CA PHE A 89 -5.13 -28.02 -9.90
C PHE A 89 -6.61 -27.68 -9.61
N LYS A 90 -7.32 -28.64 -9.05
CA LYS A 90 -8.78 -28.62 -8.89
C LYS A 90 -9.34 -27.35 -8.23
N TYR A 91 -8.63 -26.76 -7.28
CA TYR A 91 -9.09 -25.61 -6.50
C TYR A 91 -8.40 -24.28 -6.85
N ARG A 92 -7.72 -24.20 -8.00
CA ARG A 92 -6.99 -23.00 -8.46
C ARG A 92 -7.82 -21.72 -8.43
N LYS A 93 -9.08 -21.79 -8.92
CA LYS A 93 -9.98 -20.61 -8.95
C LYS A 93 -10.35 -20.13 -7.54
N VAL A 94 -10.63 -21.06 -6.62
CA VAL A 94 -10.98 -20.75 -5.24
C VAL A 94 -9.76 -20.14 -4.53
N LEU A 95 -8.58 -20.74 -4.70
CA LEU A 95 -7.36 -20.24 -4.10
C LEU A 95 -7.01 -18.82 -4.58
N ARG A 96 -7.24 -18.53 -5.86
CA ARG A 96 -7.05 -17.17 -6.40
C ARG A 96 -7.92 -16.14 -5.68
N ILE A 97 -9.18 -16.46 -5.39
CA ILE A 97 -10.10 -15.57 -4.67
C ILE A 97 -9.66 -15.44 -3.20
N LEU A 98 -9.29 -16.55 -2.55
CA LEU A 98 -8.82 -16.54 -1.17
C LEU A 98 -7.58 -15.68 -0.96
N GLN A 99 -6.67 -15.63 -1.94
CA GLN A 99 -5.48 -14.76 -1.89
C GLN A 99 -5.82 -13.27 -1.86
N LEU A 100 -7.02 -12.87 -2.30
CA LEU A 100 -7.45 -11.48 -2.32
C LEU A 100 -8.19 -11.06 -1.04
N ILE A 101 -8.57 -12.00 -0.17
CA ILE A 101 -9.30 -11.69 1.08
C ILE A 101 -8.55 -10.68 1.95
N PRO A 102 -7.22 -10.80 2.18
CA PRO A 102 -6.51 -9.84 3.01
C PRO A 102 -6.51 -8.41 2.45
N LEU A 103 -6.75 -8.26 1.14
CA LEU A 103 -6.86 -6.95 0.51
C LEU A 103 -8.10 -6.17 0.99
N ALA A 104 -9.17 -6.89 1.35
CA ALA A 104 -10.40 -6.30 1.87
C ALA A 104 -10.27 -5.87 3.35
N ALA A 105 -9.27 -6.38 4.06
CA ALA A 105 -9.03 -6.07 5.46
C ALA A 105 -7.79 -5.17 5.61
N PRO A 106 -7.96 -3.87 5.94
CA PRO A 106 -6.81 -3.00 6.19
C PRO A 106 -5.97 -3.51 7.37
N ALA A 107 -4.65 -3.28 7.34
CA ALA A 107 -3.70 -3.78 8.33
C ALA A 107 -4.10 -3.45 9.78
N TYR A 108 -4.70 -2.28 10.00
CA TYR A 108 -5.16 -1.88 11.35
C TYR A 108 -6.30 -2.76 11.88
N LEU A 109 -7.22 -3.24 11.03
CA LEU A 109 -8.27 -4.18 11.45
C LEU A 109 -7.68 -5.54 11.81
N ILE A 110 -6.74 -6.03 11.02
CA ILE A 110 -6.03 -7.28 11.34
C ILE A 110 -5.32 -7.14 12.68
N THR A 111 -4.67 -6.00 12.92
CA THR A 111 -4.00 -5.71 14.20
C THR A 111 -4.99 -5.69 15.36
N ALA A 112 -6.12 -5.01 15.22
CA ALA A 112 -7.15 -4.92 16.26
C ALA A 112 -7.69 -6.32 16.64
N VAL A 113 -8.08 -7.12 15.64
CA VAL A 113 -8.56 -8.49 15.86
C VAL A 113 -7.51 -9.36 16.54
N LEU A 114 -6.24 -9.26 16.12
CA LEU A 114 -5.16 -10.03 16.76
C LEU A 114 -4.89 -9.58 18.19
N GLN A 115 -5.00 -8.28 18.50
CA GLN A 115 -4.87 -7.76 19.86
C GLN A 115 -6.02 -8.24 20.76
N ASP A 116 -7.25 -8.23 20.26
CA ASP A 116 -8.41 -8.74 20.99
C ASP A 116 -8.26 -10.23 21.27
N LEU A 117 -7.89 -11.03 20.27
CA LEU A 117 -7.59 -12.45 20.46
C LEU A 117 -6.44 -12.65 21.45
N GLY A 118 -5.37 -11.86 21.33
CA GLY A 118 -4.24 -11.90 22.25
C GLY A 118 -4.67 -11.66 23.70
N SER A 119 -5.54 -10.70 23.94
CA SER A 119 -6.07 -10.40 25.28
C SER A 119 -6.87 -11.57 25.88
N ILE A 120 -7.63 -12.29 25.04
CA ILE A 120 -8.40 -13.46 25.47
C ILE A 120 -7.48 -14.63 25.82
N TYR A 121 -6.42 -14.85 25.04
CA TYR A 121 -5.49 -15.98 25.22
C TYR A 121 -4.25 -15.64 26.06
N GLY A 122 -4.14 -14.42 26.58
CA GLY A 122 -3.08 -14.00 27.49
C GLY A 122 -1.72 -13.72 26.81
N TYR A 123 -1.68 -13.46 25.50
CA TYR A 123 -0.46 -13.02 24.80
C TYR A 123 -0.60 -11.59 24.26
N GLN A 124 0.53 -10.89 24.15
CA GLN A 124 0.56 -9.52 23.64
C GLN A 124 1.03 -9.50 22.19
N VAL A 125 0.25 -8.84 21.32
CA VAL A 125 0.59 -8.60 19.91
C VAL A 125 1.44 -7.33 19.81
N THR A 126 2.71 -7.46 20.21
CA THR A 126 3.66 -6.33 20.24
C THR A 126 5.02 -6.76 19.68
N GLY A 127 5.79 -5.77 19.22
CA GLY A 127 7.15 -5.99 18.75
C GLY A 127 7.28 -6.20 17.25
N LEU A 128 8.53 -6.32 16.81
CA LEU A 128 8.94 -6.33 15.41
C LEU A 128 8.28 -7.47 14.61
N TRP A 129 8.24 -8.66 15.15
CA TRP A 129 7.74 -9.85 14.44
C TRP A 129 6.24 -9.78 14.14
N TRP A 130 5.44 -9.29 15.08
CA TRP A 130 4.02 -9.06 14.85
C TRP A 130 3.79 -8.00 13.78
N GLY A 131 4.56 -6.91 13.82
CA GLY A 131 4.51 -5.87 12.79
C GLY A 131 4.84 -6.42 11.39
N VAL A 132 5.92 -7.20 11.27
CA VAL A 132 6.33 -7.84 10.03
C VAL A 132 5.25 -8.81 9.53
N LEU A 133 4.68 -9.64 10.40
CA LEU A 133 3.64 -10.60 10.04
C LEU A 133 2.39 -9.88 9.50
N ILE A 134 1.87 -8.91 10.25
CA ILE A 134 0.66 -8.17 9.87
C ILE A 134 0.87 -7.43 8.54
N LEU A 135 1.99 -6.73 8.40
CA LEU A 135 2.32 -6.00 7.18
C LEU A 135 2.52 -6.95 5.99
N SER A 136 3.21 -8.08 6.19
CA SER A 136 3.40 -9.07 5.14
C SER A 136 2.08 -9.65 4.65
N VAL A 137 1.18 -10.04 5.57
CA VAL A 137 -0.16 -10.57 5.24
C VAL A 137 -1.02 -9.51 4.56
N SER A 138 -0.87 -8.23 4.91
CA SER A 138 -1.65 -7.15 4.28
C SER A 138 -1.10 -6.76 2.90
N THR A 139 0.19 -6.93 2.66
CA THR A 139 0.84 -6.45 1.42
C THR A 139 1.08 -7.54 0.38
N TYR A 140 1.19 -8.83 0.77
CA TYR A 140 1.46 -9.89 -0.21
C TYR A 140 0.42 -10.00 -1.34
N PRO A 141 -0.89 -9.68 -1.18
CA PRO A 141 -1.84 -9.79 -2.29
C PRO A 141 -1.54 -8.83 -3.44
N TYR A 142 -0.95 -7.66 -3.16
CA TYR A 142 -0.52 -6.73 -4.21
C TYR A 142 0.58 -7.34 -5.06
N VAL A 143 1.58 -7.94 -4.41
CA VAL A 143 2.67 -8.65 -5.10
C VAL A 143 2.13 -9.86 -5.85
N PHE A 144 1.20 -10.61 -5.25
CA PHE A 144 0.54 -11.74 -5.89
C PHE A 144 -0.15 -11.36 -7.19
N ILE A 145 -0.95 -10.28 -7.21
CA ILE A 145 -1.64 -9.82 -8.42
C ILE A 145 -0.64 -9.50 -9.52
N LEU A 146 0.38 -8.70 -9.20
CA LEU A 146 1.40 -8.28 -10.18
C LEU A 146 2.21 -9.47 -10.71
N ALA A 147 2.62 -10.39 -9.82
CA ALA A 147 3.36 -11.59 -10.20
C ALA A 147 2.51 -12.53 -11.07
N ASN A 148 1.26 -12.78 -10.66
CA ASN A 148 0.35 -13.65 -11.41
C ASN A 148 0.08 -13.12 -12.83
N GLU A 149 -0.14 -11.80 -12.99
CA GLU A 149 -0.30 -11.16 -14.30
C GLU A 149 0.97 -11.24 -15.15
N SER A 150 2.12 -11.02 -14.53
CA SER A 150 3.42 -11.10 -15.22
C SER A 150 3.67 -12.51 -15.75
N PHE A 151 3.52 -13.53 -14.91
CA PHE A 151 3.73 -14.93 -15.32
C PHE A 151 2.75 -15.40 -16.39
N ASN A 152 1.48 -14.99 -16.32
CA ASN A 152 0.49 -15.30 -17.36
C ASN A 152 0.88 -14.69 -18.73
N LYS A 153 1.38 -13.46 -18.76
CA LYS A 153 1.83 -12.79 -20.01
C LYS A 153 3.06 -13.47 -20.62
N PHE A 154 4.02 -13.88 -19.79
CA PHE A 154 5.20 -14.60 -20.27
C PHE A 154 4.84 -15.95 -20.89
N GLY A 155 3.93 -16.72 -20.28
CA GLY A 155 3.48 -18.00 -20.83
C GLY A 155 2.82 -17.87 -22.21
N VAL A 156 1.97 -16.87 -22.41
CA VAL A 156 1.29 -16.62 -23.70
C VAL A 156 2.29 -16.20 -24.78
N ASN A 157 3.28 -15.38 -24.46
CA ASN A 157 4.27 -14.94 -25.45
C ASN A 157 5.20 -16.06 -25.92
N GLN A 158 5.50 -17.04 -25.08
CA GLN A 158 6.31 -18.21 -25.50
C GLN A 158 5.55 -19.13 -26.44
N ILE A 159 4.23 -19.28 -26.27
CA ILE A 159 3.40 -20.11 -27.15
C ILE A 159 3.25 -19.46 -28.54
N ASN A 160 3.22 -18.11 -28.63
CA ASN A 160 3.10 -17.39 -29.90
C ASN A 160 4.45 -17.24 -30.66
N ALA A 161 5.58 -17.57 -30.02
CA ALA A 161 6.92 -17.48 -30.62
C ALA A 161 7.45 -18.83 -31.13
N SER A 162 6.74 -19.93 -30.90
CA SER A 162 7.03 -21.29 -31.39
C SER A 162 6.12 -21.66 -32.55
#